data_491ee61b42936dbdd5b0922eedfa1a8b
#
_entry.id   491ee61b42936dbdd5b0922eedfa1a8b
#
_cell.length_a   1.000
_cell.length_b   1.000
_cell.length_c   1.000
_cell.angle_alpha   90.00
_cell.angle_beta   90.00
_cell.angle_gamma   90.00
#
_symmetry.space_group_name_H-M   'P 1'
#
loop_
_entity.id
_entity.type
_entity.pdbx_description
1 polymer ?
#
loop_
_entity_poly.entity_id
_entity_poly.type
_entity_poly.pdbx_seq_one_letter_code
_entity_poly.pdbx_strand_id
1 'polypeptide(L)'
;MKIGIFGGTFNPPHLGHLAAARAAIESLELDKLLIVPAAVPPHKELPQGTPAPEHRLAMSEKMADALLMPGTVEVSTIELERPGKSYTADTLAALRKQYPDARMWLLMGTDMFATFHQWHDPSSILAQAGLCAFGRSERDDKALFATLAEELEETLPEAKITVITLPELVEISSTELRELLAKGKGGDFLLPAVYGYILMNGLYGTHADLKHLDIPELRACSYSMVMQKRVRHIRGTEEEAVRLARRWGADETMARRAGILHDCTKYLELEEQLALCGKYGVELDELERRAVKLLHSKTGACIARHVFGEPDEVYNAIFWHTTAKEDMTTLEKILYVADYMEPNRDFEGVDRLRELAYRNLDAALLLGVETTIQEMKDRNLLVHQSTLRAQAWLREHGVTTEG
;
A
#
# COMPACT_ATOMS: atom_id res chain seq x y z
N MET A 1 22.13 9.15 -16.21
CA MET A 1 21.03 8.49 -15.45
C MET A 1 21.34 7.01 -15.30
N LYS A 2 21.21 6.46 -14.09
CA LYS A 2 21.42 5.04 -13.76
C LYS A 2 20.05 4.38 -13.58
N ILE A 3 19.76 3.34 -14.34
CA ILE A 3 18.44 2.65 -14.30
C ILE A 3 18.65 1.18 -13.96
N GLY A 4 17.95 0.71 -12.92
CA GLY A 4 17.79 -0.72 -12.64
C GLY A 4 16.53 -1.26 -13.32
N ILE A 5 16.60 -2.43 -13.91
CA ILE A 5 15.49 -3.16 -14.49
C ILE A 5 15.27 -4.43 -13.67
N PHE A 6 14.16 -4.52 -12.97
CA PHE A 6 13.81 -5.67 -12.16
C PHE A 6 12.63 -6.41 -12.80
N GLY A 7 12.98 -7.32 -13.71
CA GLY A 7 12.03 -8.21 -14.37
C GLY A 7 11.63 -9.38 -13.50
N GLY A 8 10.38 -9.79 -13.59
CA GLY A 8 9.90 -10.97 -12.87
C GLY A 8 8.42 -11.28 -13.12
N THR A 9 8.02 -12.50 -12.80
CA THR A 9 6.58 -12.85 -12.84
C THR A 9 5.79 -12.21 -11.71
N PHE A 10 6.44 -11.91 -10.56
CA PHE A 10 5.84 -11.37 -9.34
C PHE A 10 4.54 -12.09 -8.97
N ASN A 11 4.66 -13.39 -8.74
CA ASN A 11 3.52 -14.31 -8.62
C ASN A 11 3.50 -15.09 -7.27
N PRO A 12 3.24 -14.41 -6.13
CA PRO A 12 3.19 -12.96 -5.91
C PRO A 12 4.57 -12.31 -5.68
N PRO A 13 4.66 -10.96 -5.70
CA PRO A 13 5.81 -10.26 -5.13
C PRO A 13 5.84 -10.46 -3.62
N HIS A 14 7.03 -10.66 -3.03
CA HIS A 14 7.22 -10.96 -1.61
C HIS A 14 8.37 -10.13 -1.02
N LEU A 15 8.58 -10.23 0.29
CA LEU A 15 9.59 -9.43 1.00
C LEU A 15 11.01 -9.60 0.43
N GLY A 16 11.35 -10.76 -0.11
CA GLY A 16 12.63 -10.96 -0.79
C GLY A 16 12.80 -10.09 -2.05
N HIS A 17 11.72 -9.88 -2.82
CA HIS A 17 11.75 -8.95 -3.95
C HIS A 17 11.92 -7.50 -3.48
N LEU A 18 11.24 -7.11 -2.40
CA LEU A 18 11.35 -5.77 -1.82
C LEU A 18 12.77 -5.50 -1.32
N ALA A 19 13.37 -6.46 -0.60
CA ALA A 19 14.75 -6.37 -0.10
C ALA A 19 15.75 -6.21 -1.25
N ALA A 20 15.60 -7.02 -2.31
CA ALA A 20 16.44 -6.93 -3.50
C ALA A 20 16.32 -5.58 -4.21
N ALA A 21 15.10 -5.07 -4.39
CA ALA A 21 14.84 -3.77 -5.00
C ALA A 21 15.54 -2.65 -4.21
N ARG A 22 15.37 -2.61 -2.89
CA ARG A 22 16.00 -1.62 -2.00
C ARG A 22 17.53 -1.70 -2.04
N ALA A 23 18.10 -2.88 -1.88
CA ALA A 23 19.54 -3.07 -1.91
C ALA A 23 20.15 -2.66 -3.25
N ALA A 24 19.46 -2.92 -4.37
CA ALA A 24 19.94 -2.51 -5.69
C ALA A 24 19.92 -0.98 -5.86
N ILE A 25 18.87 -0.30 -5.40
CA ILE A 25 18.79 1.17 -5.44
C ILE A 25 19.97 1.78 -4.69
N GLU A 26 20.22 1.30 -3.48
CA GLU A 26 21.28 1.82 -2.61
C GLU A 26 22.67 1.48 -3.13
N SER A 27 22.93 0.21 -3.48
CA SER A 27 24.28 -0.26 -3.87
C SER A 27 24.73 0.27 -5.23
N LEU A 28 23.81 0.43 -6.17
CA LEU A 28 24.11 0.94 -7.51
C LEU A 28 23.89 2.46 -7.62
N GLU A 29 23.36 3.08 -6.57
CA GLU A 29 22.94 4.50 -6.55
C GLU A 29 22.03 4.80 -7.75
N LEU A 30 20.93 4.05 -7.87
CA LEU A 30 20.04 4.17 -9.02
C LEU A 30 19.24 5.47 -8.98
N ASP A 31 19.22 6.17 -10.09
CA ASP A 31 18.29 7.29 -10.30
C ASP A 31 16.85 6.79 -10.53
N LYS A 32 16.71 5.59 -11.11
CA LYS A 32 15.42 4.96 -11.40
C LYS A 32 15.51 3.44 -11.28
N LEU A 33 14.47 2.83 -10.69
CA LEU A 33 14.22 1.39 -10.72
C LEU A 33 12.90 1.14 -11.45
N LEU A 34 12.95 0.36 -12.53
CA LEU A 34 11.78 -0.12 -13.24
C LEU A 34 11.48 -1.55 -12.80
N ILE A 35 10.35 -1.76 -12.13
CA ILE A 35 9.80 -3.08 -11.84
C ILE A 35 8.98 -3.48 -13.05
N VAL A 36 9.33 -4.60 -13.69
CA VAL A 36 8.74 -5.02 -14.97
C VAL A 36 8.05 -6.38 -14.81
N PRO A 37 6.72 -6.40 -14.53
CA PRO A 37 5.97 -7.64 -14.48
C PRO A 37 5.92 -8.31 -15.86
N ALA A 38 6.38 -9.56 -15.96
CA ALA A 38 6.36 -10.31 -17.19
C ALA A 38 4.91 -10.71 -17.58
N ALA A 39 4.53 -10.50 -18.84
CA ALA A 39 3.25 -11.01 -19.36
C ALA A 39 3.29 -12.54 -19.45
N VAL A 40 4.15 -13.05 -20.31
CA VAL A 40 4.37 -14.48 -20.53
C VAL A 40 5.90 -14.75 -20.43
N PRO A 41 6.38 -15.33 -19.33
CA PRO A 41 7.81 -15.59 -19.19
C PRO A 41 8.30 -16.58 -20.25
N PRO A 42 9.47 -16.33 -20.88
CA PRO A 42 9.94 -17.16 -22.01
C PRO A 42 10.47 -18.53 -21.59
N HIS A 43 10.95 -18.66 -20.34
CA HIS A 43 11.69 -19.83 -19.87
C HIS A 43 10.85 -20.83 -19.05
N LYS A 44 9.61 -20.48 -18.70
CA LYS A 44 8.72 -21.36 -17.93
C LYS A 44 7.26 -21.10 -18.27
N GLU A 45 6.47 -22.16 -18.21
CA GLU A 45 5.01 -22.00 -18.18
C GLU A 45 4.58 -21.42 -16.83
N LEU A 46 3.57 -20.57 -16.87
CA LEU A 46 2.96 -20.08 -15.62
C LEU A 46 2.22 -21.21 -14.95
N PRO A 47 2.40 -21.42 -13.63
CA PRO A 47 1.67 -22.44 -12.90
C PRO A 47 0.16 -22.27 -13.06
N GLN A 48 -0.56 -23.38 -13.03
CA GLN A 48 -2.03 -23.36 -12.99
C GLN A 48 -2.51 -22.53 -11.78
N GLY A 49 -3.53 -21.71 -11.97
CA GLY A 49 -4.02 -20.79 -10.92
C GLY A 49 -3.20 -19.51 -10.76
N THR A 50 -2.25 -19.23 -11.67
CA THR A 50 -1.59 -17.94 -11.71
C THR A 50 -2.63 -16.84 -11.98
N PRO A 51 -2.70 -15.78 -11.16
CA PRO A 51 -3.61 -14.65 -11.39
C PRO A 51 -3.33 -13.95 -12.72
N ALA A 52 -4.40 -13.36 -13.28
CA ALA A 52 -4.32 -12.55 -14.49
C ALA A 52 -3.26 -11.44 -14.36
N PRO A 53 -2.68 -10.97 -15.49
CA PRO A 53 -1.61 -9.97 -15.48
C PRO A 53 -1.96 -8.70 -14.69
N GLU A 54 -3.22 -8.29 -14.70
CA GLU A 54 -3.72 -7.11 -13.98
C GLU A 54 -3.56 -7.24 -12.46
N HIS A 55 -3.79 -8.44 -11.90
CA HIS A 55 -3.56 -8.70 -10.48
C HIS A 55 -2.07 -8.69 -10.14
N ARG A 56 -1.21 -9.21 -11.01
CA ARG A 56 0.24 -9.21 -10.80
C ARG A 56 0.80 -7.79 -10.90
N LEU A 57 0.27 -6.98 -11.82
CA LEU A 57 0.56 -5.55 -11.91
C LEU A 57 0.18 -4.83 -10.61
N ALA A 58 -1.08 -4.95 -10.18
CA ALA A 58 -1.56 -4.30 -8.96
C ALA A 58 -0.75 -4.70 -7.70
N MET A 59 -0.34 -5.97 -7.58
CA MET A 59 0.55 -6.39 -6.49
C MET A 59 1.96 -5.80 -6.61
N SER A 60 2.49 -5.67 -7.83
CA SER A 60 3.80 -5.04 -8.09
C SER A 60 3.78 -3.55 -7.79
N GLU A 61 2.68 -2.86 -8.09
CA GLU A 61 2.47 -1.44 -7.73
C GLU A 61 2.46 -1.24 -6.21
N LYS A 62 1.81 -2.14 -5.45
CA LYS A 62 1.86 -2.11 -3.99
C LYS A 62 3.27 -2.34 -3.44
N MET A 63 4.05 -3.22 -4.07
CA MET A 63 5.45 -3.42 -3.70
C MET A 63 6.30 -2.17 -4.04
N ALA A 64 6.08 -1.54 -5.17
CA ALA A 64 6.77 -0.31 -5.56
C ALA A 64 6.44 0.84 -4.59
N ASP A 65 5.17 1.02 -4.27
CA ASP A 65 4.71 2.06 -3.32
C ASP A 65 5.31 1.86 -1.91
N ALA A 66 5.54 0.61 -1.50
CA ALA A 66 6.15 0.29 -0.20
C ALA A 66 7.62 0.72 -0.06
N LEU A 67 8.30 0.99 -1.16
CA LEU A 67 9.66 1.55 -1.13
C LEU A 67 9.67 3.02 -0.72
N LEU A 68 8.54 3.72 -0.82
CA LEU A 68 8.37 5.15 -0.49
C LEU A 68 9.34 6.08 -1.22
N MET A 69 9.70 5.74 -2.46
CA MET A 69 10.62 6.48 -3.32
C MET A 69 9.92 6.94 -4.62
N PRO A 70 8.94 7.85 -4.53
CA PRO A 70 8.20 8.33 -5.71
C PRO A 70 9.15 9.04 -6.69
N GLY A 71 9.01 8.72 -7.97
CA GLY A 71 9.88 9.23 -9.04
C GLY A 71 11.15 8.40 -9.25
N THR A 72 11.65 7.70 -8.22
CA THR A 72 12.76 6.76 -8.36
C THR A 72 12.27 5.37 -8.72
N VAL A 73 11.18 4.89 -8.12
CA VAL A 73 10.62 3.54 -8.38
C VAL A 73 9.34 3.65 -9.19
N GLU A 74 9.27 2.91 -10.28
CA GLU A 74 8.11 2.83 -11.16
C GLU A 74 7.83 1.39 -11.57
N VAL A 75 6.57 1.05 -11.77
CA VAL A 75 6.17 -0.22 -12.40
C VAL A 75 5.93 0.05 -13.89
N SER A 76 6.61 -0.72 -14.73
CA SER A 76 6.51 -0.58 -16.19
C SER A 76 5.63 -1.69 -16.77
N THR A 77 4.65 -1.30 -17.56
CA THR A 77 3.73 -2.21 -18.27
C THR A 77 4.28 -2.69 -19.62
N ILE A 78 5.51 -2.34 -19.96
CA ILE A 78 6.13 -2.55 -21.28
C ILE A 78 6.04 -4.01 -21.79
N GLU A 79 6.09 -4.99 -20.89
CA GLU A 79 5.94 -6.41 -21.23
C GLU A 79 4.47 -6.83 -21.27
N LEU A 80 3.61 -6.22 -20.46
CA LEU A 80 2.17 -6.52 -20.42
C LEU A 80 1.45 -6.02 -21.69
N GLU A 81 1.94 -4.95 -22.30
CA GLU A 81 1.38 -4.35 -23.52
C GLU A 81 1.85 -5.06 -24.79
N ARG A 82 2.91 -5.88 -24.70
CA ARG A 82 3.48 -6.58 -25.84
C ARG A 82 2.90 -7.98 -25.96
N PRO A 83 2.38 -8.38 -27.13
CA PRO A 83 1.89 -9.73 -27.34
C PRO A 83 3.04 -10.76 -27.40
N GLY A 84 2.78 -11.97 -26.91
CA GLY A 84 3.71 -13.08 -26.98
C GLY A 84 4.64 -13.19 -25.77
N LYS A 85 5.77 -13.87 -25.95
CA LYS A 85 6.76 -14.10 -24.89
C LYS A 85 7.53 -12.83 -24.58
N SER A 86 7.76 -12.58 -23.30
CA SER A 86 8.51 -11.41 -22.79
C SER A 86 10.02 -11.68 -22.78
N TYR A 87 10.67 -11.51 -23.92
CA TYR A 87 12.14 -11.63 -23.97
C TYR A 87 12.82 -10.37 -23.43
N THR A 88 13.79 -10.55 -22.53
CA THR A 88 14.53 -9.45 -21.90
C THR A 88 15.30 -8.59 -22.91
N ALA A 89 15.86 -9.21 -23.96
CA ALA A 89 16.53 -8.47 -25.04
C ALA A 89 15.60 -7.42 -25.69
N ASP A 90 14.35 -7.81 -26.00
CA ASP A 90 13.36 -6.91 -26.59
C ASP A 90 12.95 -5.80 -25.62
N THR A 91 12.81 -6.13 -24.33
CA THR A 91 12.46 -5.18 -23.29
C THR A 91 13.55 -4.13 -23.12
N LEU A 92 14.82 -4.54 -23.05
CA LEU A 92 15.95 -3.62 -23.00
C LEU A 92 16.05 -2.75 -24.26
N ALA A 93 15.84 -3.32 -25.44
CA ALA A 93 15.85 -2.56 -26.70
C ALA A 93 14.75 -1.48 -26.73
N ALA A 94 13.57 -1.77 -26.19
CA ALA A 94 12.50 -0.80 -26.07
C ALA A 94 12.81 0.29 -25.02
N LEU A 95 13.35 -0.09 -23.86
CA LEU A 95 13.80 0.85 -22.83
C LEU A 95 14.97 1.72 -23.30
N ARG A 96 15.88 1.18 -24.12
CA ARG A 96 16.98 1.95 -24.71
C ARG A 96 16.47 3.08 -25.62
N LYS A 97 15.36 2.88 -26.32
CA LYS A 97 14.72 3.96 -27.10
C LYS A 97 14.14 5.05 -26.23
N GLN A 98 13.61 4.71 -25.07
CA GLN A 98 13.07 5.67 -24.11
C GLN A 98 14.16 6.41 -23.32
N TYR A 99 15.28 5.71 -23.06
CA TYR A 99 16.39 6.20 -22.24
C TYR A 99 17.74 5.97 -22.98
N PRO A 100 18.01 6.71 -24.07
CA PRO A 100 19.14 6.43 -24.97
C PRO A 100 20.52 6.52 -24.27
N ASP A 101 20.69 7.45 -23.32
CA ASP A 101 21.95 7.72 -22.62
C ASP A 101 22.03 7.09 -21.23
N ALA A 102 21.05 6.27 -20.85
CA ALA A 102 21.03 5.67 -19.52
C ALA A 102 22.03 4.51 -19.41
N ARG A 103 22.71 4.43 -18.27
CA ARG A 103 23.41 3.23 -17.86
C ARG A 103 22.41 2.30 -17.17
N MET A 104 22.24 1.10 -17.73
CA MET A 104 21.22 0.14 -17.28
C MET A 104 21.84 -1.04 -16.56
N TRP A 105 21.14 -1.60 -15.56
CA TRP A 105 21.43 -2.84 -14.88
C TRP A 105 20.21 -3.74 -14.86
N LEU A 106 20.41 -4.99 -15.24
CA LEU A 106 19.39 -6.03 -15.10
C LEU A 106 19.54 -6.72 -13.75
N LEU A 107 18.54 -6.64 -12.90
CA LEU A 107 18.53 -7.24 -11.57
C LEU A 107 18.05 -8.69 -11.67
N MET A 108 18.77 -9.62 -11.03
CA MET A 108 18.42 -11.04 -11.06
C MET A 108 18.91 -11.79 -9.82
N GLY A 109 18.10 -12.74 -9.35
CA GLY A 109 18.51 -13.67 -8.30
C GLY A 109 19.45 -14.76 -8.82
N THR A 110 20.09 -15.48 -7.90
CA THR A 110 21.08 -16.56 -8.17
C THR A 110 20.64 -17.53 -9.25
N ASP A 111 19.40 -18.04 -9.20
CA ASP A 111 18.89 -19.02 -10.17
C ASP A 111 18.91 -18.50 -11.61
N MET A 112 18.52 -17.24 -11.77
CA MET A 112 18.48 -16.58 -13.08
C MET A 112 19.89 -16.22 -13.57
N PHE A 113 20.78 -15.85 -12.65
CA PHE A 113 22.17 -15.54 -12.95
C PHE A 113 22.93 -16.79 -13.42
N ALA A 114 22.79 -17.92 -12.72
CA ALA A 114 23.40 -19.19 -13.09
C ALA A 114 22.98 -19.70 -14.48
N THR A 115 21.78 -19.36 -14.93
CA THR A 115 21.25 -19.81 -16.23
C THR A 115 21.26 -18.72 -17.30
N PHE A 116 21.87 -17.57 -17.04
CA PHE A 116 21.82 -16.41 -17.94
C PHE A 116 22.39 -16.71 -19.35
N HIS A 117 23.42 -17.53 -19.47
CA HIS A 117 24.01 -17.96 -20.76
C HIS A 117 23.01 -18.70 -21.65
N GLN A 118 21.90 -19.23 -21.11
CA GLN A 118 20.85 -19.95 -21.83
C GLN A 118 19.70 -19.03 -22.27
N TRP A 119 19.76 -17.74 -21.92
CA TRP A 119 18.67 -16.81 -22.25
C TRP A 119 18.67 -16.50 -23.74
N HIS A 120 17.54 -15.96 -24.21
CA HIS A 120 17.42 -15.53 -25.60
C HIS A 120 18.28 -14.29 -25.85
N ASP A 121 19.28 -14.43 -26.75
CA ASP A 121 20.22 -13.39 -27.18
C ASP A 121 20.92 -12.67 -25.98
N PRO A 122 21.71 -13.41 -25.18
CA PRO A 122 22.41 -12.85 -24.03
C PRO A 122 23.43 -11.76 -24.40
N SER A 123 24.11 -11.86 -25.55
CA SER A 123 25.02 -10.82 -26.03
C SER A 123 24.30 -9.50 -26.30
N SER A 124 23.11 -9.52 -26.89
CA SER A 124 22.31 -8.32 -27.07
C SER A 124 21.86 -7.71 -25.72
N ILE A 125 21.61 -8.53 -24.71
CA ILE A 125 21.32 -8.05 -23.35
C ILE A 125 22.53 -7.33 -22.77
N LEU A 126 23.72 -7.95 -22.83
CA LEU A 126 24.97 -7.41 -22.28
C LEU A 126 25.45 -6.15 -22.99
N ALA A 127 25.15 -6.01 -24.27
CA ALA A 127 25.42 -4.77 -25.01
C ALA A 127 24.62 -3.58 -24.48
N GLN A 128 23.50 -3.83 -23.79
CA GLN A 128 22.55 -2.79 -23.34
C GLN A 128 22.58 -2.57 -21.83
N ALA A 129 22.87 -3.60 -21.02
CA ALA A 129 22.82 -3.54 -19.57
C ALA A 129 23.92 -4.35 -18.91
N GLY A 130 24.44 -3.88 -17.77
CA GLY A 130 25.19 -4.72 -16.85
C GLY A 130 24.27 -5.65 -16.07
N LEU A 131 24.81 -6.73 -15.50
CA LEU A 131 24.09 -7.65 -14.64
C LEU A 131 24.28 -7.26 -13.17
N CYS A 132 23.19 -7.26 -12.39
CA CYS A 132 23.22 -7.10 -10.96
C CYS A 132 22.62 -8.34 -10.32
N ALA A 133 23.47 -9.19 -9.74
CA ALA A 133 23.07 -10.44 -9.11
C ALA A 133 22.96 -10.29 -7.58
N PHE A 134 22.00 -11.01 -6.97
CA PHE A 134 21.81 -11.05 -5.52
C PHE A 134 21.42 -12.45 -5.06
N GLY A 135 21.93 -12.81 -3.85
CA GLY A 135 21.60 -14.08 -3.20
C GLY A 135 20.18 -14.10 -2.64
N ARG A 136 19.58 -15.29 -2.59
CA ARG A 136 18.25 -15.54 -2.03
C ARG A 136 18.30 -16.38 -0.77
N SER A 137 19.43 -17.05 -0.51
CA SER A 137 19.64 -17.90 0.63
C SER A 137 21.03 -17.71 1.24
N GLU A 138 21.24 -18.22 2.44
CA GLU A 138 22.58 -18.24 3.08
C GLU A 138 23.62 -19.05 2.28
N ARG A 139 23.16 -19.96 1.41
CA ARG A 139 24.01 -20.77 0.53
C ARG A 139 24.55 -19.98 -0.67
N ASP A 140 23.91 -18.86 -0.98
CA ASP A 140 24.30 -17.98 -2.09
C ASP A 140 25.40 -17.02 -1.62
N ASP A 141 26.54 -17.58 -1.27
CA ASP A 141 27.69 -16.85 -0.74
C ASP A 141 28.52 -16.18 -1.83
N LYS A 142 29.52 -15.40 -1.41
CA LYS A 142 30.44 -14.73 -2.33
C LYS A 142 31.24 -15.68 -3.19
N ALA A 143 31.56 -16.90 -2.71
CA ALA A 143 32.33 -17.87 -3.44
C ALA A 143 31.52 -18.45 -4.61
N LEU A 144 30.23 -18.76 -4.37
CA LEU A 144 29.32 -19.19 -5.43
C LEU A 144 29.20 -18.12 -6.53
N PHE A 145 29.00 -16.87 -6.16
CA PHE A 145 28.89 -15.78 -7.16
C PHE A 145 30.17 -15.54 -7.90
N ALA A 146 31.34 -15.68 -7.27
CA ALA A 146 32.62 -15.57 -7.95
C ALA A 146 32.78 -16.68 -9.01
N THR A 147 32.48 -17.93 -8.66
CA THR A 147 32.50 -19.06 -9.60
C THR A 147 31.53 -18.84 -10.77
N LEU A 148 30.29 -18.47 -10.49
CA LEU A 148 29.31 -18.23 -11.55
C LEU A 148 29.68 -17.03 -12.44
N ALA A 149 30.29 -16.00 -11.87
CA ALA A 149 30.78 -14.86 -12.64
C ALA A 149 31.97 -15.26 -13.58
N GLU A 150 32.94 -16.02 -13.07
CA GLU A 150 34.05 -16.55 -13.88
C GLU A 150 33.54 -17.42 -15.04
N GLU A 151 32.62 -18.36 -14.77
CA GLU A 151 32.03 -19.22 -15.81
C GLU A 151 31.27 -18.40 -16.87
N LEU A 152 30.59 -17.33 -16.44
CA LEU A 152 29.85 -16.45 -17.36
C LEU A 152 30.83 -15.61 -18.20
N GLU A 153 31.88 -15.04 -17.61
CA GLU A 153 32.89 -14.25 -18.30
C GLU A 153 33.71 -15.07 -19.29
N GLU A 154 33.93 -16.37 -19.02
CA GLU A 154 34.53 -17.28 -19.99
C GLU A 154 33.67 -17.44 -21.24
N THR A 155 32.38 -17.49 -21.09
CA THR A 155 31.41 -17.69 -22.18
C THR A 155 31.02 -16.38 -22.86
N LEU A 156 30.88 -15.29 -22.08
CA LEU A 156 30.43 -13.96 -22.49
C LEU A 156 31.37 -12.88 -21.90
N PRO A 157 32.58 -12.67 -22.51
CA PRO A 157 33.60 -11.77 -21.95
C PRO A 157 33.18 -10.30 -21.81
N GLU A 158 32.13 -9.88 -22.49
CA GLU A 158 31.56 -8.54 -22.40
C GLU A 158 30.70 -8.30 -21.14
N ALA A 159 30.46 -9.33 -20.34
CA ALA A 159 29.61 -9.24 -19.16
C ALA A 159 30.18 -8.26 -18.13
N LYS A 160 29.34 -7.30 -17.69
CA LYS A 160 29.63 -6.39 -16.57
C LYS A 160 28.80 -6.85 -15.40
N ILE A 161 29.42 -7.53 -14.45
CA ILE A 161 28.73 -8.16 -13.32
C ILE A 161 28.96 -7.35 -12.06
N THR A 162 27.88 -7.11 -11.33
CA THR A 162 27.89 -6.54 -9.98
C THR A 162 27.10 -7.48 -9.07
N VAL A 163 27.69 -7.91 -7.97
CA VAL A 163 27.03 -8.74 -6.96
C VAL A 163 26.69 -7.85 -5.76
N ILE A 164 25.44 -7.84 -5.36
CA ILE A 164 25.00 -7.10 -4.19
C ILE A 164 24.60 -8.06 -3.05
N THR A 165 24.83 -7.63 -1.82
CA THR A 165 24.43 -8.38 -0.62
C THR A 165 23.12 -7.82 -0.10
N LEU A 166 22.15 -8.71 0.18
CA LEU A 166 20.90 -8.32 0.81
C LEU A 166 21.12 -8.20 2.33
N PRO A 167 20.61 -7.12 2.97
CA PRO A 167 20.74 -6.93 4.42
C PRO A 167 19.93 -7.97 5.21
N GLU A 168 18.82 -8.44 4.64
CA GLU A 168 17.97 -9.49 5.20
C GLU A 168 17.66 -10.50 4.09
N LEU A 169 17.88 -11.76 4.39
CA LEU A 169 17.52 -12.86 3.50
C LEU A 169 16.12 -13.33 3.83
N VAL A 170 15.27 -13.39 2.83
CA VAL A 170 13.92 -13.94 2.92
C VAL A 170 13.90 -15.23 2.12
N GLU A 171 14.17 -16.33 2.80
CA GLU A 171 14.24 -17.67 2.21
C GLU A 171 12.84 -18.21 1.91
N ILE A 172 12.24 -17.76 0.83
CA ILE A 172 10.98 -18.26 0.30
C ILE A 172 10.97 -18.18 -1.22
N SER A 173 10.57 -19.25 -1.87
CA SER A 173 10.25 -19.22 -3.30
C SER A 173 8.80 -18.83 -3.52
N SER A 174 8.49 -18.18 -4.65
CA SER A 174 7.10 -17.90 -5.01
C SER A 174 6.26 -19.17 -5.12
N THR A 175 6.86 -20.32 -5.39
CA THR A 175 6.14 -21.61 -5.45
C THR A 175 5.71 -22.06 -4.06
N GLU A 176 6.63 -22.13 -3.10
CA GLU A 176 6.33 -22.46 -1.70
C GLU A 176 5.33 -21.46 -1.11
N LEU A 177 5.50 -20.17 -1.42
CA LEU A 177 4.58 -19.15 -0.92
C LEU A 177 3.15 -19.37 -1.43
N ARG A 178 2.95 -19.73 -2.70
CA ARG A 178 1.60 -20.07 -3.20
C ARG A 178 0.99 -21.29 -2.50
N GLU A 179 1.80 -22.31 -2.20
CA GLU A 179 1.34 -23.47 -1.44
C GLU A 179 0.95 -23.13 -0.01
N LEU A 180 1.67 -22.21 0.63
CA LEU A 180 1.33 -21.69 1.95
C LEU A 180 0.03 -20.88 1.92
N LEU A 181 -0.12 -19.99 0.95
CA LEU A 181 -1.31 -19.14 0.78
C LEU A 181 -2.58 -19.98 0.58
N ALA A 182 -2.51 -21.04 -0.22
CA ALA A 182 -3.63 -21.98 -0.40
C ALA A 182 -4.05 -22.70 0.91
N LYS A 183 -3.17 -22.70 1.92
CA LYS A 183 -3.42 -23.27 3.27
C LYS A 183 -3.73 -22.17 4.32
N GLY A 184 -3.98 -20.94 3.90
CA GLY A 184 -4.19 -19.80 4.81
C GLY A 184 -2.94 -19.39 5.61
N LYS A 185 -1.74 -19.62 5.08
CA LYS A 185 -0.45 -19.31 5.70
C LYS A 185 0.40 -18.45 4.76
N GLY A 186 1.56 -18.01 5.22
CA GLY A 186 2.53 -17.30 4.38
C GLY A 186 2.35 -15.79 4.29
N GLY A 187 1.38 -15.22 5.00
CA GLY A 187 1.19 -13.76 5.07
C GLY A 187 2.43 -13.01 5.56
N ASP A 188 3.22 -13.62 6.46
CA ASP A 188 4.45 -13.04 7.02
C ASP A 188 5.58 -12.85 5.99
N PHE A 189 5.52 -13.53 4.85
CA PHE A 189 6.47 -13.34 3.75
C PHE A 189 6.05 -12.23 2.76
N LEU A 190 4.89 -11.63 2.99
CA LEU A 190 4.30 -10.61 2.11
C LEU A 190 4.26 -9.24 2.79
N LEU A 191 4.31 -8.21 1.97
CA LEU A 191 3.89 -6.88 2.42
C LEU A 191 2.40 -6.94 2.80
N PRO A 192 2.00 -6.31 3.93
CA PRO A 192 0.58 -6.33 4.32
C PRO A 192 -0.37 -5.89 3.20
N ALA A 193 -0.02 -4.84 2.43
CA ALA A 193 -0.85 -4.38 1.32
C ALA A 193 -0.97 -5.41 0.18
N VAL A 194 0.06 -6.22 -0.06
CA VAL A 194 0.01 -7.33 -1.05
C VAL A 194 -0.84 -8.47 -0.50
N TYR A 195 -0.64 -8.85 0.76
CA TYR A 195 -1.43 -9.90 1.40
C TYR A 195 -2.93 -9.56 1.44
N GLY A 196 -3.27 -8.35 1.86
CA GLY A 196 -4.65 -7.88 1.87
C GLY A 196 -5.29 -7.88 0.47
N TYR A 197 -4.54 -7.48 -0.55
CA TYR A 197 -5.01 -7.58 -1.94
C TYR A 197 -5.30 -9.02 -2.36
N ILE A 198 -4.45 -9.97 -1.97
CA ILE A 198 -4.64 -11.40 -2.22
C ILE A 198 -5.91 -11.91 -1.54
N LEU A 199 -6.13 -11.58 -0.25
CA LEU A 199 -7.32 -11.97 0.50
C LEU A 199 -8.59 -11.41 -0.12
N MET A 200 -8.62 -10.11 -0.44
CA MET A 200 -9.79 -9.45 -1.00
C MET A 200 -10.20 -9.96 -2.39
N ASN A 201 -9.25 -10.50 -3.15
CA ASN A 201 -9.50 -11.02 -4.50
C ASN A 201 -9.51 -12.55 -4.57
N GLY A 202 -9.38 -13.27 -3.45
CA GLY A 202 -9.37 -14.73 -3.42
C GLY A 202 -8.27 -15.36 -4.26
N LEU A 203 -7.09 -14.70 -4.36
CA LEU A 203 -6.00 -15.17 -5.21
C LEU A 203 -5.26 -16.34 -4.55
N TYR A 204 -4.62 -17.18 -5.36
CA TYR A 204 -3.81 -18.31 -4.91
C TYR A 204 -4.57 -19.34 -4.03
N GLY A 205 -5.89 -19.45 -4.24
CA GLY A 205 -6.72 -20.37 -3.47
C GLY A 205 -6.99 -19.92 -2.03
N THR A 206 -6.78 -18.64 -1.72
CA THR A 206 -7.21 -18.08 -0.43
C THR A 206 -8.74 -17.95 -0.39
N HIS A 207 -9.34 -18.29 0.74
CA HIS A 207 -10.79 -18.25 0.97
C HIS A 207 -11.08 -17.52 2.28
N ALA A 208 -10.65 -16.24 2.35
CA ALA A 208 -10.90 -15.43 3.53
C ALA A 208 -12.38 -15.05 3.64
N ASP A 209 -12.97 -15.27 4.81
CA ASP A 209 -14.27 -14.69 5.12
C ASP A 209 -14.08 -13.22 5.52
N LEU A 210 -14.27 -12.33 4.54
CA LEU A 210 -14.03 -10.90 4.74
C LEU A 210 -14.88 -10.28 5.86
N LYS A 211 -16.01 -10.91 6.22
CA LYS A 211 -16.86 -10.42 7.30
C LYS A 211 -16.38 -10.83 8.71
N HIS A 212 -15.45 -11.77 8.78
CA HIS A 212 -14.94 -12.30 10.05
C HIS A 212 -13.41 -12.26 10.13
N LEU A 213 -12.77 -11.30 9.47
CA LEU A 213 -11.32 -11.14 9.51
C LEU A 213 -10.83 -10.85 10.93
N ASP A 214 -9.69 -11.45 11.28
CA ASP A 214 -8.94 -11.02 12.45
C ASP A 214 -8.30 -9.64 12.24
N ILE A 215 -7.72 -9.07 13.29
CA ILE A 215 -7.14 -7.72 13.21
C ILE A 215 -5.95 -7.63 12.25
N PRO A 216 -4.99 -8.56 12.21
CA PRO A 216 -3.92 -8.60 11.22
C PRO A 216 -4.42 -8.62 9.77
N GLU A 217 -5.39 -9.46 9.46
CA GLU A 217 -5.99 -9.59 8.13
C GLU A 217 -6.79 -8.33 7.74
N LEU A 218 -7.57 -7.78 8.67
CA LEU A 218 -8.31 -6.53 8.46
C LEU A 218 -7.38 -5.35 8.16
N ARG A 219 -6.25 -5.23 8.90
CA ARG A 219 -5.21 -4.25 8.60
C ARG A 219 -4.63 -4.47 7.19
N ALA A 220 -4.29 -5.71 6.85
CA ALA A 220 -3.75 -6.03 5.53
C ALA A 220 -4.73 -5.60 4.41
N CYS A 221 -6.01 -5.92 4.56
CA CYS A 221 -7.05 -5.53 3.61
C CYS A 221 -7.18 -4.01 3.51
N SER A 222 -7.26 -3.29 4.63
CA SER A 222 -7.31 -1.83 4.65
C SER A 222 -6.07 -1.21 3.98
N TYR A 223 -4.88 -1.69 4.31
CA TYR A 223 -3.62 -1.18 3.72
C TYR A 223 -3.52 -1.46 2.22
N SER A 224 -4.18 -2.51 1.74
CA SER A 224 -4.24 -2.79 0.30
C SER A 224 -5.07 -1.78 -0.50
N MET A 225 -5.94 -1.04 0.17
CA MET A 225 -6.86 -0.07 -0.45
C MET A 225 -6.31 1.36 -0.47
N VAL A 226 -5.16 1.61 0.16
CA VAL A 226 -4.56 2.94 0.27
C VAL A 226 -3.09 2.93 -0.18
N MET A 227 -2.54 4.12 -0.43
CA MET A 227 -1.10 4.27 -0.66
C MET A 227 -0.30 4.05 0.63
N GLN A 228 0.90 3.50 0.52
CA GLN A 228 1.76 3.17 1.67
C GLN A 228 2.01 4.37 2.60
N LYS A 229 2.15 5.57 2.07
CA LYS A 229 2.31 6.80 2.87
C LYS A 229 1.15 7.03 3.85
N ARG A 230 -0.07 6.51 3.55
CA ARG A 230 -1.25 6.66 4.42
C ARG A 230 -1.29 5.60 5.54
N VAL A 231 -0.62 4.48 5.38
CA VAL A 231 -0.59 3.39 6.37
C VAL A 231 -0.12 3.87 7.73
N ARG A 232 0.88 4.75 7.75
CA ARG A 232 1.40 5.33 9.01
C ARG A 232 0.34 6.12 9.77
N HIS A 233 -0.47 6.90 9.06
CA HIS A 233 -1.59 7.62 9.62
C HIS A 233 -2.69 6.67 10.14
N ILE A 234 -3.09 5.68 9.35
CA ILE A 234 -4.10 4.69 9.78
C ILE A 234 -3.67 3.97 11.07
N ARG A 235 -2.40 3.58 11.18
CA ARG A 235 -1.86 3.00 12.43
C ARG A 235 -1.95 3.96 13.61
N GLY A 236 -1.55 5.21 13.40
CA GLY A 236 -1.62 6.24 14.44
C GLY A 236 -3.07 6.46 14.91
N THR A 237 -4.01 6.57 13.98
CA THR A 237 -5.43 6.70 14.30
C THR A 237 -5.99 5.47 15.01
N GLU A 238 -5.64 4.25 14.57
CA GLU A 238 -6.02 3.01 15.26
C GLU A 238 -5.53 2.99 16.70
N GLU A 239 -4.24 3.26 16.92
CA GLU A 239 -3.63 3.24 18.25
C GLU A 239 -4.26 4.28 19.18
N GLU A 240 -4.49 5.52 18.69
CA GLU A 240 -5.13 6.57 19.48
C GLU A 240 -6.61 6.28 19.75
N ALA A 241 -7.35 5.76 18.77
CA ALA A 241 -8.75 5.37 18.99
C ALA A 241 -8.88 4.33 20.12
N VAL A 242 -7.99 3.34 20.16
CA VAL A 242 -7.96 2.34 21.23
C VAL A 242 -7.61 2.96 22.58
N ARG A 243 -6.63 3.88 22.64
CA ARG A 243 -6.27 4.58 23.88
C ARG A 243 -7.42 5.43 24.41
N LEU A 244 -8.11 6.17 23.54
CA LEU A 244 -9.26 6.96 23.88
C LEU A 244 -10.46 6.09 24.30
N ALA A 245 -10.68 4.95 23.62
CA ALA A 245 -11.74 4.00 24.00
C ALA A 245 -11.52 3.49 25.43
N ARG A 246 -10.32 3.09 25.78
CA ARG A 246 -9.95 2.70 27.15
C ARG A 246 -10.16 3.84 28.15
N ARG A 247 -9.79 5.05 27.78
CA ARG A 247 -9.94 6.24 28.65
C ARG A 247 -11.42 6.57 28.92
N TRP A 248 -12.28 6.44 27.91
CA TRP A 248 -13.67 6.88 27.96
C TRP A 248 -14.69 5.75 28.12
N GLY A 249 -14.24 4.52 28.33
CA GLY A 249 -15.10 3.35 28.57
C GLY A 249 -15.87 2.87 27.34
N ALA A 250 -15.35 3.10 26.12
CA ALA A 250 -15.89 2.55 24.90
C ALA A 250 -15.25 1.19 24.55
N ASP A 251 -15.84 0.44 23.63
CA ASP A 251 -15.31 -0.85 23.18
C ASP A 251 -14.01 -0.65 22.38
N GLU A 252 -12.89 -1.18 22.92
CA GLU A 252 -11.56 -1.09 22.31
C GLU A 252 -11.48 -1.81 20.96
N THR A 253 -12.24 -2.90 20.78
CA THR A 253 -12.25 -3.67 19.53
C THR A 253 -12.97 -2.88 18.43
N MET A 254 -14.12 -2.30 18.74
CA MET A 254 -14.85 -1.45 17.81
C MET A 254 -14.04 -0.20 17.44
N ALA A 255 -13.40 0.45 18.40
CA ALA A 255 -12.53 1.60 18.17
C ALA A 255 -11.33 1.25 17.26
N ARG A 256 -10.73 0.08 17.48
CA ARG A 256 -9.65 -0.46 16.65
C ARG A 256 -10.10 -0.67 15.21
N ARG A 257 -11.22 -1.39 15.02
CA ARG A 257 -11.76 -1.70 13.70
C ARG A 257 -12.18 -0.45 12.94
N ALA A 258 -12.79 0.52 13.62
CA ALA A 258 -13.10 1.83 13.07
C ALA A 258 -11.82 2.59 12.63
N GLY A 259 -10.80 2.63 13.48
CA GLY A 259 -9.50 3.26 13.17
C GLY A 259 -8.80 2.63 11.98
N ILE A 260 -8.83 1.29 11.84
CA ILE A 260 -8.25 0.58 10.70
C ILE A 260 -8.98 0.95 9.38
N LEU A 261 -10.29 1.10 9.40
CA LEU A 261 -11.11 1.19 8.18
C LEU A 261 -11.50 2.63 7.79
N HIS A 262 -11.31 3.64 8.67
CA HIS A 262 -11.86 4.99 8.45
C HIS A 262 -11.48 5.61 7.11
N ASP A 263 -10.28 5.35 6.63
CA ASP A 263 -9.70 5.93 5.42
C ASP A 263 -9.56 4.95 4.24
N CYS A 264 -10.12 3.74 4.34
CA CYS A 264 -9.89 2.67 3.34
C CYS A 264 -10.30 3.05 1.90
N THR A 265 -11.14 4.07 1.72
CA THR A 265 -11.56 4.58 0.39
C THR A 265 -10.97 5.96 0.05
N LYS A 266 -9.98 6.43 0.81
CA LYS A 266 -9.41 7.79 0.69
C LYS A 266 -8.85 8.14 -0.69
N TYR A 267 -8.41 7.16 -1.43
CA TYR A 267 -7.75 7.32 -2.73
C TYR A 267 -8.62 6.95 -3.93
N LEU A 268 -9.91 6.65 -3.69
CA LEU A 268 -10.86 6.48 -4.78
C LEU A 268 -11.18 7.84 -5.42
N GLU A 269 -11.28 7.83 -6.73
CA GLU A 269 -11.69 9.02 -7.49
C GLU A 269 -13.16 9.38 -7.25
N LEU A 270 -13.55 10.61 -7.59
CA LEU A 270 -14.90 11.11 -7.36
C LEU A 270 -15.98 10.18 -7.93
N GLU A 271 -15.80 9.73 -9.15
CA GLU A 271 -16.76 8.87 -9.85
C GLU A 271 -16.93 7.51 -9.15
N GLU A 272 -15.82 6.92 -8.68
CA GLU A 272 -15.85 5.66 -7.94
C GLU A 272 -16.56 5.81 -6.58
N GLN A 273 -16.30 6.90 -5.87
CA GLN A 273 -16.95 7.18 -4.60
C GLN A 273 -18.46 7.45 -4.79
N LEU A 274 -18.84 8.19 -5.82
CA LEU A 274 -20.26 8.42 -6.16
C LEU A 274 -20.97 7.11 -6.55
N ALA A 275 -20.30 6.24 -7.30
CA ALA A 275 -20.83 4.93 -7.66
C ALA A 275 -21.05 4.05 -6.42
N LEU A 276 -20.12 4.06 -5.46
CA LEU A 276 -20.29 3.34 -4.20
C LEU A 276 -21.45 3.91 -3.36
N CYS A 277 -21.57 5.22 -3.24
CA CYS A 277 -22.70 5.86 -2.56
C CYS A 277 -24.03 5.45 -3.22
N GLY A 278 -24.12 5.48 -4.54
CA GLY A 278 -25.30 5.03 -5.27
C GLY A 278 -25.60 3.54 -5.07
N LYS A 279 -24.59 2.69 -5.11
CA LYS A 279 -24.71 1.23 -4.87
C LYS A 279 -25.33 0.92 -3.49
N TYR A 280 -24.96 1.68 -2.48
CA TYR A 280 -25.38 1.43 -1.09
C TYR A 280 -26.49 2.37 -0.60
N GLY A 281 -27.06 3.18 -1.50
CA GLY A 281 -28.22 4.03 -1.20
C GLY A 281 -27.90 5.20 -0.25
N VAL A 282 -26.67 5.71 -0.27
CA VAL A 282 -26.25 6.87 0.54
C VAL A 282 -26.76 8.15 -0.10
N GLU A 283 -27.61 8.88 0.60
CA GLU A 283 -28.07 10.20 0.18
C GLU A 283 -26.95 11.23 0.34
N LEU A 284 -26.73 12.03 -0.69
CA LEU A 284 -25.70 13.06 -0.76
C LEU A 284 -26.30 14.43 -1.02
N ASP A 285 -25.82 15.44 -0.32
CA ASP A 285 -26.14 16.82 -0.62
C ASP A 285 -25.33 17.36 -1.82
N GLU A 286 -25.57 18.63 -2.21
CA GLU A 286 -24.87 19.23 -3.35
C GLU A 286 -23.35 19.42 -3.12
N LEU A 287 -22.93 19.71 -1.89
CA LEU A 287 -21.52 19.90 -1.56
C LEU A 287 -20.79 18.56 -1.60
N GLU A 288 -21.38 17.52 -1.02
CA GLU A 288 -20.84 16.18 -1.00
C GLU A 288 -20.62 15.59 -2.40
N ARG A 289 -21.56 15.84 -3.33
CA ARG A 289 -21.44 15.40 -4.73
C ARG A 289 -20.24 15.95 -5.48
N ARG A 290 -19.60 16.99 -4.95
CA ARG A 290 -18.43 17.66 -5.58
C ARG A 290 -17.15 17.55 -4.75
N ALA A 291 -17.25 17.07 -3.51
CA ALA A 291 -16.18 17.12 -2.54
C ALA A 291 -15.65 15.73 -2.22
N VAL A 292 -14.75 15.20 -3.06
CA VAL A 292 -14.07 13.90 -2.87
C VAL A 292 -13.62 13.68 -1.42
N LYS A 293 -13.11 14.75 -0.77
CA LYS A 293 -12.62 14.66 0.61
C LYS A 293 -13.71 14.41 1.66
N LEU A 294 -14.97 14.68 1.37
CA LEU A 294 -16.08 14.38 2.26
C LEU A 294 -16.62 12.96 2.04
N LEU A 295 -16.54 12.47 0.80
CA LEU A 295 -17.15 11.19 0.41
C LEU A 295 -16.43 9.98 1.01
N HIS A 296 -15.11 10.05 1.25
CA HIS A 296 -14.38 8.87 1.72
C HIS A 296 -14.86 8.35 3.07
N SER A 297 -15.39 9.20 3.96
CA SER A 297 -15.99 8.75 5.21
C SER A 297 -17.26 7.94 4.98
N LYS A 298 -18.10 8.36 4.03
CA LYS A 298 -19.34 7.66 3.67
C LYS A 298 -19.08 6.35 2.94
N THR A 299 -18.20 6.39 1.94
CA THR A 299 -17.81 5.18 1.18
C THR A 299 -17.02 4.21 2.05
N GLY A 300 -16.12 4.69 2.92
CA GLY A 300 -15.41 3.87 3.90
C GLY A 300 -16.36 3.18 4.87
N ALA A 301 -17.37 3.87 5.39
CA ALA A 301 -18.41 3.29 6.21
C ALA A 301 -19.20 2.20 5.46
N CYS A 302 -19.56 2.44 4.20
CA CYS A 302 -20.22 1.44 3.37
C CYS A 302 -19.36 0.19 3.16
N ILE A 303 -18.08 0.36 2.87
CA ILE A 303 -17.14 -0.76 2.73
C ILE A 303 -17.00 -1.50 4.07
N ALA A 304 -16.86 -0.79 5.19
CA ALA A 304 -16.80 -1.40 6.51
C ALA A 304 -18.01 -2.31 6.79
N ARG A 305 -19.22 -1.83 6.55
CA ARG A 305 -20.46 -2.59 6.78
C ARG A 305 -20.67 -3.73 5.78
N HIS A 306 -20.60 -3.42 4.49
CA HIS A 306 -21.07 -4.35 3.47
C HIS A 306 -20.01 -5.35 3.00
N VAL A 307 -18.72 -5.00 3.09
CA VAL A 307 -17.61 -5.88 2.73
C VAL A 307 -17.05 -6.57 3.97
N PHE A 308 -16.78 -5.81 5.04
CA PHE A 308 -16.14 -6.34 6.24
C PHE A 308 -17.10 -6.72 7.36
N GLY A 309 -18.42 -6.51 7.18
CA GLY A 309 -19.43 -6.97 8.13
C GLY A 309 -19.44 -6.20 9.44
N GLU A 310 -18.92 -4.97 9.47
CA GLU A 310 -18.86 -4.16 10.69
C GLU A 310 -20.24 -3.74 11.18
N PRO A 311 -20.46 -3.66 12.51
CA PRO A 311 -21.71 -3.25 13.10
C PRO A 311 -21.99 -1.77 12.88
N ASP A 312 -23.24 -1.36 13.21
CA ASP A 312 -23.72 0.01 13.01
C ASP A 312 -22.91 1.05 13.77
N GLU A 313 -22.38 0.71 14.92
CA GLU A 313 -21.55 1.61 15.74
C GLU A 313 -20.24 1.95 15.02
N VAL A 314 -19.57 0.96 14.42
CA VAL A 314 -18.35 1.17 13.62
C VAL A 314 -18.66 1.91 12.33
N TYR A 315 -19.76 1.53 11.66
CA TYR A 315 -20.24 2.24 10.48
C TYR A 315 -20.46 3.73 10.76
N ASN A 316 -21.21 4.06 11.82
CA ASN A 316 -21.52 5.45 12.15
C ASN A 316 -20.26 6.24 12.56
N ALA A 317 -19.35 5.65 13.31
CA ALA A 317 -18.09 6.28 13.65
C ALA A 317 -17.31 6.67 12.38
N ILE A 318 -17.16 5.76 11.42
CA ILE A 318 -16.49 6.03 10.15
C ILE A 318 -17.28 7.05 9.32
N PHE A 319 -18.61 6.94 9.25
CA PHE A 319 -19.45 7.82 8.44
C PHE A 319 -19.32 9.31 8.82
N TRP A 320 -19.14 9.60 10.10
CA TRP A 320 -19.11 10.96 10.63
C TRP A 320 -17.72 11.50 10.98
N HIS A 321 -16.66 10.73 10.75
CA HIS A 321 -15.32 11.14 11.18
C HIS A 321 -14.75 12.38 10.46
N THR A 322 -15.33 12.80 9.33
CA THR A 322 -14.88 14.01 8.61
C THR A 322 -15.70 15.25 8.90
N THR A 323 -17.00 15.08 9.10
CA THR A 323 -17.94 16.22 9.23
C THR A 323 -18.45 16.44 10.64
N ALA A 324 -18.35 15.44 11.48
CA ALA A 324 -19.11 15.33 12.73
C ALA A 324 -20.64 15.40 12.51
N LYS A 325 -21.42 15.29 13.55
CA LYS A 325 -22.88 15.51 13.60
C LYS A 325 -23.32 15.93 15.00
N GLU A 326 -24.57 16.33 15.11
CA GLU A 326 -25.23 16.52 16.40
C GLU A 326 -25.29 15.21 17.19
N ASP A 327 -25.20 15.26 18.51
CA ASP A 327 -25.35 14.13 19.43
C ASP A 327 -24.51 12.89 19.04
N MET A 328 -23.22 13.09 18.86
CA MET A 328 -22.29 11.99 18.56
C MET A 328 -22.18 11.03 19.75
N THR A 329 -22.19 9.72 19.46
CA THR A 329 -21.85 8.67 20.44
C THR A 329 -20.40 8.77 20.89
N THR A 330 -20.04 8.11 21.99
CA THR A 330 -18.65 8.10 22.48
C THR A 330 -17.69 7.55 21.42
N LEU A 331 -18.04 6.49 20.68
CA LEU A 331 -17.19 5.91 19.65
C LEU A 331 -17.00 6.86 18.45
N GLU A 332 -18.07 7.54 18.03
CA GLU A 332 -18.00 8.55 16.95
C GLU A 332 -17.05 9.70 17.33
N LYS A 333 -17.16 10.22 18.57
CA LYS A 333 -16.27 11.26 19.10
C LYS A 333 -14.81 10.78 19.14
N ILE A 334 -14.59 9.55 19.62
CA ILE A 334 -13.27 8.93 19.71
C ILE A 334 -12.61 8.88 18.34
N LEU A 335 -13.29 8.36 17.32
CA LEU A 335 -12.70 8.23 15.99
C LEU A 335 -12.40 9.59 15.38
N TYR A 336 -13.33 10.55 15.47
CA TYR A 336 -13.12 11.92 14.98
C TYR A 336 -11.87 12.55 15.61
N VAL A 337 -11.77 12.50 16.94
CA VAL A 337 -10.66 13.10 17.68
C VAL A 337 -9.34 12.34 17.42
N ALA A 338 -9.37 11.01 17.38
CA ALA A 338 -8.18 10.19 17.11
C ALA A 338 -7.57 10.47 15.72
N ASP A 339 -8.41 10.55 14.67
CA ASP A 339 -7.95 10.93 13.33
C ASP A 339 -7.30 12.32 13.32
N TYR A 340 -7.86 13.25 14.08
CA TYR A 340 -7.40 14.64 14.10
C TYR A 340 -6.08 14.82 14.87
N MET A 341 -5.81 14.00 15.89
CA MET A 341 -4.67 14.18 16.81
C MET A 341 -3.61 13.08 16.79
N GLU A 342 -3.73 12.06 15.93
CA GLU A 342 -2.81 10.92 15.92
C GLU A 342 -1.33 11.36 15.86
N PRO A 343 -0.37 10.51 16.30
CA PRO A 343 1.02 10.95 16.55
C PRO A 343 1.75 11.57 15.35
N ASN A 344 1.30 11.27 14.11
CA ASN A 344 1.92 11.82 12.90
C ASN A 344 1.29 13.14 12.43
N ARG A 345 0.27 13.63 13.14
CA ARG A 345 -0.29 14.97 12.89
C ARG A 345 0.62 16.03 13.49
N ASP A 346 0.93 17.03 12.68
CA ASP A 346 1.76 18.18 13.05
C ASP A 346 1.09 19.45 12.50
N PHE A 347 0.39 20.17 13.36
CA PHE A 347 -0.21 21.47 13.08
C PHE A 347 -0.31 22.28 14.37
N GLU A 348 -0.42 23.59 14.23
CA GLU A 348 -0.51 24.50 15.37
C GLU A 348 -1.74 24.18 16.24
N GLY A 349 -1.51 23.90 17.53
CA GLY A 349 -2.56 23.55 18.50
C GLY A 349 -2.84 22.05 18.67
N VAL A 350 -2.17 21.16 17.92
CA VAL A 350 -2.38 19.70 18.04
C VAL A 350 -2.07 19.18 19.45
N ASP A 351 -1.07 19.71 20.13
CA ASP A 351 -0.73 19.27 21.49
C ASP A 351 -1.82 19.65 22.50
N ARG A 352 -2.43 20.83 22.35
CA ARG A 352 -3.59 21.23 23.13
C ARG A 352 -4.78 20.27 22.90
N LEU A 353 -5.01 19.88 21.65
CA LEU A 353 -6.05 18.91 21.31
C LEU A 353 -5.76 17.55 21.98
N ARG A 354 -4.50 17.07 21.94
CA ARG A 354 -4.07 15.83 22.60
C ARG A 354 -4.33 15.87 24.11
N GLU A 355 -3.94 16.94 24.78
CA GLU A 355 -4.19 17.09 26.21
C GLU A 355 -5.70 17.09 26.52
N LEU A 356 -6.47 17.83 25.75
CA LEU A 356 -7.91 17.99 25.94
C LEU A 356 -8.66 16.68 25.72
N ALA A 357 -8.26 15.88 24.72
CA ALA A 357 -8.87 14.60 24.39
C ALA A 357 -8.87 13.59 25.56
N TYR A 358 -7.89 13.66 26.45
CA TYR A 358 -7.80 12.80 27.64
C TYR A 358 -8.45 13.41 28.89
N ARG A 359 -8.83 14.71 28.86
CA ARG A 359 -9.50 15.40 29.98
C ARG A 359 -11.00 15.55 29.75
N ASN A 360 -11.39 15.96 28.55
CA ASN A 360 -12.78 16.24 28.16
C ASN A 360 -12.96 15.97 26.66
N LEU A 361 -13.56 14.83 26.33
CA LEU A 361 -13.72 14.38 24.94
C LEU A 361 -14.63 15.32 24.14
N ASP A 362 -15.67 15.89 24.75
CA ASP A 362 -16.59 16.82 24.09
C ASP A 362 -15.89 18.15 23.76
N ALA A 363 -15.08 18.64 24.69
CA ALA A 363 -14.26 19.84 24.47
C ALA A 363 -13.20 19.60 23.35
N ALA A 364 -12.61 18.41 23.30
CA ALA A 364 -11.69 18.05 22.22
C ALA A 364 -12.41 17.96 20.86
N LEU A 365 -13.59 17.36 20.83
CA LEU A 365 -14.43 17.34 19.62
C LEU A 365 -14.77 18.76 19.16
N LEU A 366 -15.20 19.63 20.07
CA LEU A 366 -15.51 21.03 19.74
C LEU A 366 -14.29 21.75 19.18
N LEU A 367 -13.10 21.59 19.80
CA LEU A 367 -11.86 22.18 19.31
C LEU A 367 -11.52 21.70 17.88
N GLY A 368 -11.63 20.39 17.60
CA GLY A 368 -11.38 19.83 16.27
C GLY A 368 -12.39 20.36 15.23
N VAL A 369 -13.68 20.45 15.59
CA VAL A 369 -14.72 21.01 14.73
C VAL A 369 -14.45 22.49 14.43
N GLU A 370 -14.09 23.28 15.44
CA GLU A 370 -13.79 24.72 15.28
C GLU A 370 -12.53 24.94 14.43
N THR A 371 -11.50 24.11 14.61
CA THR A 371 -10.29 24.13 13.77
C THR A 371 -10.63 23.83 12.32
N THR A 372 -11.45 22.79 12.05
CA THR A 372 -11.94 22.49 10.69
C THR A 372 -12.70 23.66 10.08
N ILE A 373 -13.61 24.30 10.83
CA ILE A 373 -14.38 25.46 10.35
C ILE A 373 -13.44 26.61 10.01
N GLN A 374 -12.45 26.88 10.84
CA GLN A 374 -11.47 27.94 10.62
C GLN A 374 -10.61 27.66 9.38
N GLU A 375 -10.07 26.44 9.24
CA GLU A 375 -9.32 26.03 8.05
C GLU A 375 -10.13 26.19 6.76
N MET A 376 -11.41 25.82 6.77
CA MET A 376 -12.27 25.98 5.59
C MET A 376 -12.45 27.46 5.24
N LYS A 377 -12.68 28.33 6.24
CA LYS A 377 -12.79 29.76 6.06
C LYS A 377 -11.51 30.40 5.52
N ASP A 378 -10.35 30.04 6.08
CA ASP A 378 -9.05 30.56 5.67
C ASP A 378 -8.71 30.19 4.22
N ARG A 379 -9.19 29.04 3.78
CA ARG A 379 -9.05 28.55 2.40
C ARG A 379 -10.18 28.96 1.46
N ASN A 380 -11.12 29.76 1.95
CA ASN A 380 -12.28 30.22 1.19
C ASN A 380 -13.16 29.06 0.65
N LEU A 381 -13.28 27.96 1.43
CA LEU A 381 -14.06 26.78 1.12
C LEU A 381 -15.35 26.74 1.92
N LEU A 382 -16.35 26.04 1.38
CA LEU A 382 -17.62 25.85 2.07
C LEU A 382 -17.47 24.88 3.24
N VAL A 383 -18.03 25.22 4.37
CA VAL A 383 -18.15 24.34 5.55
C VAL A 383 -19.39 23.48 5.40
N HIS A 384 -19.27 22.18 5.63
CA HIS A 384 -20.43 21.27 5.58
C HIS A 384 -21.45 21.59 6.68
N GLN A 385 -22.75 21.48 6.35
CA GLN A 385 -23.81 21.84 7.27
C GLN A 385 -23.83 21.00 8.55
N SER A 386 -23.48 19.69 8.47
CA SER A 386 -23.37 18.85 9.66
C SER A 386 -22.29 19.34 10.62
N THR A 387 -21.17 19.86 10.11
CA THR A 387 -20.08 20.41 10.93
C THR A 387 -20.56 21.65 11.70
N LEU A 388 -21.33 22.54 11.04
CA LEU A 388 -21.90 23.73 11.69
C LEU A 388 -22.94 23.36 12.73
N ARG A 389 -23.81 22.37 12.45
CA ARG A 389 -24.77 21.87 13.41
C ARG A 389 -24.12 21.19 14.61
N ALA A 390 -23.06 20.41 14.37
CA ALA A 390 -22.29 19.79 15.45
C ALA A 390 -21.70 20.85 16.39
N GLN A 391 -21.11 21.92 15.84
CA GLN A 391 -20.60 23.04 16.64
C GLN A 391 -21.70 23.70 17.47
N ALA A 392 -22.84 24.03 16.84
CA ALA A 392 -23.96 24.66 17.52
C ALA A 392 -24.50 23.80 18.66
N TRP A 393 -24.71 22.51 18.38
CA TRP A 393 -25.21 21.54 19.36
C TRP A 393 -24.28 21.44 20.59
N LEU A 394 -22.94 21.29 20.36
CA LEU A 394 -21.97 21.23 21.47
C LEU A 394 -22.01 22.50 22.34
N ARG A 395 -22.07 23.68 21.72
CA ARG A 395 -22.15 24.96 22.45
C ARG A 395 -23.45 25.14 23.23
N GLU A 396 -24.58 24.72 22.64
CA GLU A 396 -25.90 24.76 23.29
C GLU A 396 -25.94 23.83 24.52
N HIS A 397 -25.16 22.75 24.53
CA HIS A 397 -25.00 21.84 25.67
C HIS A 397 -23.88 22.27 26.64
N GLY A 398 -23.41 23.51 26.53
CA GLY A 398 -22.46 24.10 27.48
C GLY A 398 -21.01 23.65 27.32
N VAL A 399 -20.66 22.99 26.18
CA VAL A 399 -19.28 22.58 25.91
C VAL A 399 -18.44 23.80 25.52
N THR A 400 -17.29 23.94 26.16
CA THR A 400 -16.28 24.96 25.84
C THR A 400 -14.92 24.30 25.56
N THR A 401 -14.07 24.99 24.81
CA THR A 401 -12.70 24.51 24.50
C THR A 401 -11.69 24.86 25.61
N GLU A 402 -12.11 25.51 26.67
CA GLU A 402 -11.24 25.86 27.82
C GLU A 402 -11.17 24.71 28.85
N GLY A 403 -12.00 23.69 28.73
CA GLY A 403 -11.93 22.37 29.38
C GLY A 403 -12.32 22.33 30.83
#